data_8690c85db515c8fbd1f94f714398463d
#
_entry.id   8690c85db515c8fbd1f94f714398463d
#
_cell.length_a   1.000
_cell.length_b   1.000
_cell.length_c   1.000
_cell.angle_alpha   90.00
_cell.angle_beta   90.00
_cell.angle_gamma   90.00
#
_symmetry.space_group_name_H-M   'P 1'
#
loop_
_entity.id
_entity.type
_entity.pdbx_description
1 polymer ?
#
loop_
_entity_poly.entity_id
_entity_poly.type
_entity_poly.pdbx_seq_one_letter_code
_entity_poly.pdbx_strand_id
1 'polypeptide(L)'
;SGPAEDHAARLVETKAVIEEAMRLYPPVASMSRQAVGPDDLAGKRIRKGSLVVVSQWVLHRHRLLWEKPDCFDPRRFLPGSREKIDRFAYLPFGAGPRVCIGASFSLQEAAIVLAHIMRSFSLELKKNHVAMPVQHITLRPEGGLPMILRRRGNRFTAPGAAAGVHPSG
;
A
#
# COMPACT_ATOMS: atom_id res chain seq x y z
N SER A 1 19.65 0.96 -18.38
CA SER A 1 18.29 0.45 -18.17
C SER A 1 18.39 -0.96 -17.65
N GLY A 2 18.29 -1.12 -16.33
CA GLY A 2 18.23 -2.42 -15.66
C GLY A 2 16.87 -3.07 -15.81
N PRO A 3 16.73 -4.36 -15.43
CA PRO A 3 15.47 -5.07 -15.45
C PRO A 3 14.40 -4.34 -14.59
N ALA A 4 13.12 -4.51 -14.94
CA ALA A 4 12.00 -3.84 -14.27
C ALA A 4 11.98 -4.08 -12.74
N GLU A 5 12.48 -5.23 -12.30
CA GLU A 5 12.66 -5.59 -10.90
C GLU A 5 13.60 -4.65 -10.14
N ASP A 6 14.68 -4.23 -10.78
CA ASP A 6 15.67 -3.33 -10.18
C ASP A 6 15.10 -1.91 -10.00
N HIS A 7 14.24 -1.46 -10.92
CA HIS A 7 13.53 -0.19 -10.77
C HIS A 7 12.51 -0.21 -9.63
N ALA A 8 11.73 -1.28 -9.50
CA ALA A 8 10.77 -1.43 -8.42
C ALA A 8 11.45 -1.50 -7.04
N ALA A 9 12.66 -2.11 -6.97
CA ALA A 9 13.45 -2.15 -5.74
C ALA A 9 13.90 -0.76 -5.28
N ARG A 10 14.15 0.15 -6.22
CA ARG A 10 14.61 1.53 -5.96
C ARG A 10 13.48 2.50 -5.60
N LEU A 11 12.22 2.11 -5.80
CA LEU A 11 11.07 2.96 -5.50
C LEU A 11 10.70 2.92 -4.00
N VAL A 12 11.64 3.22 -3.13
CA VAL A 12 11.49 3.11 -1.67
C VAL A 12 10.34 3.98 -1.16
N GLU A 13 10.30 5.25 -1.54
CA GLU A 13 9.24 6.17 -1.13
C GLU A 13 7.87 5.76 -1.67
N THR A 14 7.82 5.32 -2.94
CA THR A 14 6.58 4.86 -3.56
C THR A 14 6.03 3.63 -2.82
N LYS A 15 6.89 2.69 -2.45
CA LYS A 15 6.50 1.53 -1.63
C LYS A 15 6.00 1.95 -0.26
N ALA A 16 6.69 2.86 0.40
CA ALA A 16 6.30 3.38 1.71
C ALA A 16 4.91 4.04 1.67
N VAL A 17 4.60 4.79 0.62
CA VAL A 17 3.28 5.38 0.38
C VAL A 17 2.20 4.29 0.22
N ILE A 18 2.49 3.24 -0.53
CA ILE A 18 1.56 2.13 -0.74
C ILE A 18 1.32 1.37 0.57
N GLU A 19 2.38 1.05 1.31
CA GLU A 19 2.26 0.34 2.59
C GLU A 19 1.46 1.15 3.61
N GLU A 20 1.68 2.47 3.70
CA GLU A 20 0.90 3.34 4.58
C GLU A 20 -0.58 3.46 4.12
N ALA A 21 -0.82 3.50 2.82
CA ALA A 21 -2.19 3.46 2.29
C ALA A 21 -2.90 2.15 2.67
N MET A 22 -2.21 1.01 2.56
CA MET A 22 -2.76 -0.29 2.98
C MET A 22 -2.90 -0.42 4.50
N ARG A 23 -2.10 0.29 5.30
CA ARG A 23 -2.29 0.36 6.73
C ARG A 23 -3.61 1.03 7.07
N LEU A 24 -3.86 2.21 6.49
CA LEU A 24 -5.09 2.96 6.74
C LEU A 24 -6.31 2.36 6.01
N TYR A 25 -6.12 1.86 4.81
CA TYR A 25 -7.19 1.30 3.98
C TYR A 25 -6.83 -0.10 3.48
N PRO A 26 -6.77 -1.09 4.39
CA PRO A 26 -6.43 -2.45 4.01
C PRO A 26 -7.48 -3.00 3.05
N PRO A 27 -7.11 -3.55 1.88
CA PRO A 27 -8.07 -4.12 0.93
C PRO A 27 -8.99 -5.17 1.56
N VAL A 28 -8.46 -5.95 2.51
CA VAL A 28 -9.22 -6.88 3.34
C VAL A 28 -9.25 -6.32 4.76
N ALA A 29 -10.39 -5.76 5.17
CA ALA A 29 -10.51 -5.09 6.47
C ALA A 29 -10.58 -6.07 7.66
N SER A 30 -10.98 -7.31 7.40
CA SER A 30 -10.96 -8.39 8.40
C SER A 30 -10.81 -9.76 7.75
N MET A 31 -10.19 -10.69 8.46
CA MET A 31 -10.12 -12.10 8.09
C MET A 31 -10.64 -12.96 9.22
N SER A 32 -11.21 -14.12 8.91
CA SER A 32 -11.72 -15.04 9.90
C SER A 32 -11.17 -16.46 9.74
N ARG A 33 -11.19 -17.19 10.86
CA ARG A 33 -10.85 -18.62 10.92
C ARG A 33 -11.89 -19.32 11.77
N GLN A 34 -12.31 -20.49 11.35
CA GLN A 34 -13.17 -21.34 12.15
C GLN A 34 -12.35 -22.35 12.94
N ALA A 35 -12.59 -22.43 14.23
CA ALA A 35 -11.93 -23.38 15.11
C ALA A 35 -12.34 -24.84 14.74
N VAL A 36 -11.38 -25.65 14.37
CA VAL A 36 -11.61 -27.07 14.01
C VAL A 36 -11.76 -27.97 15.24
N GLY A 37 -11.30 -27.52 16.38
CA GLY A 37 -11.38 -28.16 17.70
C GLY A 37 -11.47 -27.11 18.81
N PRO A 38 -11.62 -27.52 20.07
CA PRO A 38 -11.50 -26.64 21.21
C PRO A 38 -10.05 -26.14 21.31
N ASP A 39 -9.88 -24.86 21.70
CA ASP A 39 -8.58 -24.20 21.82
C ASP A 39 -8.62 -23.16 22.93
N ASP A 40 -7.49 -22.60 23.32
CA ASP A 40 -7.39 -21.44 24.22
C ASP A 40 -6.69 -20.29 23.49
N LEU A 41 -7.31 -19.13 23.50
CA LEU A 41 -6.76 -17.90 22.90
C LEU A 41 -6.69 -16.81 23.97
N ALA A 42 -5.48 -16.48 24.39
CA ALA A 42 -5.21 -15.47 25.41
C ALA A 42 -6.05 -15.67 26.69
N GLY A 43 -6.11 -16.91 27.21
CA GLY A 43 -6.87 -17.28 28.41
C GLY A 43 -8.39 -17.41 28.20
N LYS A 44 -8.86 -17.32 26.95
CA LYS A 44 -10.28 -17.50 26.61
C LYS A 44 -10.48 -18.81 25.88
N ARG A 45 -11.33 -19.67 26.44
CA ARG A 45 -11.68 -20.95 25.82
C ARG A 45 -12.47 -20.75 24.54
N ILE A 46 -11.93 -21.27 23.44
CA ILE A 46 -12.55 -21.28 22.12
C ILE A 46 -13.19 -22.66 21.90
N ARG A 47 -14.46 -22.68 21.55
CA ARG A 47 -15.18 -23.94 21.24
C ARG A 47 -14.96 -24.33 19.79
N LYS A 48 -15.03 -25.63 19.50
CA LYS A 48 -15.10 -26.11 18.10
C LYS A 48 -16.22 -25.38 17.35
N GLY A 49 -15.94 -24.95 16.13
CA GLY A 49 -16.89 -24.21 15.30
C GLY A 49 -16.94 -22.70 15.57
N SER A 50 -16.28 -22.20 16.62
CA SER A 50 -16.21 -20.76 16.88
C SER A 50 -15.51 -20.04 15.74
N LEU A 51 -16.01 -18.86 15.39
CA LEU A 51 -15.38 -17.97 14.42
C LEU A 51 -14.44 -17.01 15.15
N VAL A 52 -13.15 -17.06 14.81
CA VAL A 52 -12.14 -16.11 15.30
C VAL A 52 -11.87 -15.09 14.19
N VAL A 53 -12.09 -13.82 14.49
CA VAL A 53 -11.92 -12.72 13.53
C VAL A 53 -10.73 -11.87 13.92
N VAL A 54 -9.84 -11.62 12.96
CA VAL A 54 -8.76 -10.64 13.06
C VAL A 54 -9.14 -9.46 12.17
N SER A 55 -9.31 -8.28 12.76
CA SER A 55 -9.64 -7.07 12.03
C SER A 55 -8.36 -6.27 11.74
N GLN A 56 -7.91 -6.29 10.49
CA GLN A 56 -6.80 -5.44 10.02
C GLN A 56 -7.13 -3.96 10.18
N TRP A 57 -8.38 -3.59 9.93
CA TRP A 57 -8.83 -2.22 10.10
C TRP A 57 -8.59 -1.68 11.51
N VAL A 58 -8.90 -2.48 12.53
CA VAL A 58 -8.70 -2.11 13.94
C VAL A 58 -7.22 -2.23 14.32
N LEU A 59 -6.58 -3.33 13.93
CA LEU A 59 -5.18 -3.64 14.26
C LEU A 59 -4.23 -2.56 13.76
N HIS A 60 -4.41 -2.16 12.50
CA HIS A 60 -3.57 -1.15 11.85
C HIS A 60 -3.80 0.28 12.37
N ARG A 61 -4.81 0.48 13.24
CA ARG A 61 -5.12 1.75 13.91
C ARG A 61 -5.03 1.66 15.43
N HIS A 62 -4.51 0.55 15.95
CA HIS A 62 -4.48 0.35 17.40
C HIS A 62 -3.45 1.27 18.06
N ARG A 63 -3.89 2.10 19.01
CA ARG A 63 -3.07 3.16 19.61
C ARG A 63 -1.84 2.69 20.40
N LEU A 64 -1.85 1.44 20.88
CA LEU A 64 -0.68 0.83 21.52
C LEU A 64 0.39 0.34 20.52
N LEU A 65 0.01 0.17 19.25
CA LEU A 65 0.89 -0.34 18.20
C LEU A 65 1.38 0.77 17.26
N TRP A 66 0.59 1.84 17.13
CA TRP A 66 0.85 2.91 16.18
C TRP A 66 0.76 4.29 16.84
N GLU A 67 1.82 5.05 16.75
CA GLU A 67 1.81 6.45 17.13
C GLU A 67 0.96 7.24 16.11
N LYS A 68 0.05 8.12 16.59
CA LYS A 68 -0.85 8.89 15.73
C LYS A 68 -1.50 8.03 14.63
N PRO A 69 -2.26 6.98 15.01
CA PRO A 69 -2.68 5.90 14.10
C PRO A 69 -3.54 6.38 12.93
N ASP A 70 -4.25 7.49 13.06
CA ASP A 70 -5.13 8.02 12.01
C ASP A 70 -4.42 8.98 11.04
N CYS A 71 -3.15 9.33 11.32
CA CYS A 71 -2.35 10.17 10.44
C CYS A 71 -1.70 9.35 9.33
N PHE A 72 -1.80 9.81 8.10
CA PHE A 72 -1.06 9.24 6.96
C PHE A 72 0.41 9.69 7.04
N ASP A 73 1.31 8.77 7.35
CA ASP A 73 2.75 9.03 7.47
C ASP A 73 3.57 7.89 6.85
N PRO A 74 3.90 7.97 5.56
CA PRO A 74 4.71 6.96 4.87
C PRO A 74 6.10 6.73 5.46
N ARG A 75 6.64 7.68 6.26
CA ARG A 75 7.96 7.54 6.88
C ARG A 75 8.07 6.35 7.81
N ARG A 76 6.92 5.83 8.29
CA ARG A 76 6.86 4.57 9.08
C ARG A 76 7.41 3.38 8.32
N PHE A 77 7.28 3.38 6.98
CA PHE A 77 7.66 2.30 6.09
C PHE A 77 8.97 2.54 5.33
N LEU A 78 9.69 3.62 5.66
CA LEU A 78 11.03 3.84 5.15
C LEU A 78 12.04 2.92 5.86
N PRO A 79 13.17 2.57 5.21
CA PRO A 79 14.26 1.83 5.84
C PRO A 79 14.69 2.44 7.17
N GLY A 80 14.98 1.61 8.16
CA GLY A 80 15.27 2.02 9.53
C GLY A 80 14.05 2.26 10.43
N SER A 81 12.89 2.57 9.84
CA SER A 81 11.62 2.66 10.58
C SER A 81 10.75 1.42 10.38
N ARG A 82 10.75 0.87 9.16
CA ARG A 82 9.97 -0.31 8.79
C ARG A 82 10.28 -1.53 9.66
N GLU A 83 11.55 -1.72 10.00
CA GLU A 83 12.04 -2.85 10.79
C GLU A 83 11.62 -2.78 12.26
N LYS A 84 11.20 -1.61 12.74
CA LYS A 84 10.70 -1.39 14.12
C LYS A 84 9.22 -1.76 14.25
N ILE A 85 8.50 -1.91 13.16
CA ILE A 85 7.10 -2.31 13.17
C ILE A 85 7.02 -3.80 13.49
N ASP A 86 6.30 -4.13 14.57
CA ASP A 86 6.03 -5.52 14.90
C ASP A 86 5.35 -6.23 13.72
N ARG A 87 5.83 -7.43 13.41
CA ARG A 87 5.35 -8.20 12.26
C ARG A 87 3.85 -8.52 12.31
N PHE A 88 3.27 -8.55 13.49
CA PHE A 88 1.84 -8.82 13.70
C PHE A 88 1.01 -7.54 13.83
N ALA A 89 1.65 -6.38 13.97
CA ALA A 89 0.95 -5.10 13.97
C ALA A 89 0.50 -4.68 12.55
N TYR A 90 1.14 -5.23 11.50
CA TYR A 90 0.85 -4.88 10.11
C TYR A 90 0.65 -6.14 9.25
N LEU A 91 -0.61 -6.45 8.93
CA LEU A 91 -1.03 -7.69 8.27
C LEU A 91 -1.87 -7.44 7.00
N PRO A 92 -1.46 -6.60 6.05
CA PRO A 92 -2.27 -6.25 4.87
C PRO A 92 -2.58 -7.46 3.99
N PHE A 93 -1.73 -8.48 4.02
CA PHE A 93 -1.85 -9.73 3.26
C PHE A 93 -2.10 -10.95 4.14
N GLY A 94 -2.38 -10.74 5.44
CA GLY A 94 -2.49 -11.81 6.41
C GLY A 94 -1.15 -12.34 6.91
N ALA A 95 -1.19 -13.49 7.58
CA ALA A 95 -0.01 -14.17 8.11
C ALA A 95 -0.22 -15.69 8.16
N GLY A 96 0.90 -16.42 8.37
CA GLY A 96 0.92 -17.87 8.53
C GLY A 96 0.66 -18.63 7.21
N PRO A 97 0.23 -19.91 7.28
CA PRO A 97 0.07 -20.77 6.11
C PRO A 97 -0.95 -20.30 5.07
N ARG A 98 -1.76 -19.31 5.43
CA ARG A 98 -2.80 -18.70 4.58
C ARG A 98 -2.49 -17.24 4.19
N VAL A 99 -1.22 -16.85 4.27
CA VAL A 99 -0.77 -15.55 3.73
C VAL A 99 -1.09 -15.46 2.22
N CYS A 100 -1.39 -14.25 1.75
CA CYS A 100 -1.70 -14.03 0.34
C CYS A 100 -0.51 -14.41 -0.54
N ILE A 101 -0.73 -15.34 -1.48
CA ILE A 101 0.30 -15.78 -2.42
C ILE A 101 0.75 -14.65 -3.37
N GLY A 102 -0.13 -13.71 -3.66
CA GLY A 102 0.12 -12.56 -4.55
C GLY A 102 0.73 -11.34 -3.86
N ALA A 103 1.12 -11.41 -2.58
CA ALA A 103 1.56 -10.23 -1.82
C ALA A 103 2.72 -9.47 -2.48
N SER A 104 3.80 -10.19 -2.84
CA SER A 104 4.97 -9.58 -3.48
C SER A 104 4.65 -9.02 -4.86
N PHE A 105 3.88 -9.76 -5.66
CA PHE A 105 3.45 -9.34 -6.98
C PHE A 105 2.61 -8.06 -6.90
N SER A 106 1.61 -8.02 -6.02
CA SER A 106 0.72 -6.86 -5.86
C SER A 106 1.47 -5.60 -5.44
N LEU A 107 2.44 -5.71 -4.52
CA LEU A 107 3.27 -4.58 -4.10
C LEU A 107 4.16 -4.07 -5.23
N GLN A 108 4.74 -4.97 -6.00
CA GLN A 108 5.58 -4.61 -7.14
C GLN A 108 4.77 -3.94 -8.24
N GLU A 109 3.64 -4.52 -8.62
CA GLU A 109 2.71 -3.98 -9.61
C GLU A 109 2.24 -2.57 -9.20
N ALA A 110 1.74 -2.43 -7.97
CA ALA A 110 1.27 -1.13 -7.45
C ALA A 110 2.37 -0.06 -7.48
N ALA A 111 3.62 -0.42 -7.11
CA ALA A 111 4.74 0.51 -7.13
C ALA A 111 5.09 0.97 -8.55
N ILE A 112 5.11 0.06 -9.52
CA ILE A 112 5.38 0.37 -10.92
C ILE A 112 4.28 1.25 -11.51
N VAL A 113 3.02 0.88 -11.32
CA VAL A 113 1.85 1.61 -11.82
C VAL A 113 1.81 3.02 -11.24
N LEU A 114 1.96 3.15 -9.92
CA LEU A 114 1.95 4.44 -9.24
C LEU A 114 3.10 5.33 -9.73
N ALA A 115 4.31 4.79 -9.84
CA ALA A 115 5.47 5.53 -10.34
C ALA A 115 5.26 6.02 -11.78
N HIS A 116 4.67 5.19 -12.67
CA HIS A 116 4.36 5.59 -14.05
C HIS A 116 3.33 6.71 -14.11
N ILE A 117 2.26 6.61 -13.32
CA ILE A 117 1.24 7.66 -13.24
C ILE A 117 1.85 8.96 -12.74
N MET A 118 2.57 8.92 -11.61
CA MET A 118 3.14 10.11 -10.96
C MET A 118 4.28 10.74 -11.76
N ARG A 119 4.94 9.98 -12.62
CA ARG A 119 5.93 10.53 -13.57
C ARG A 119 5.27 11.41 -14.63
N SER A 120 4.10 11.02 -15.12
CA SER A 120 3.43 11.67 -16.24
C SER A 120 2.39 12.71 -15.80
N PHE A 121 1.79 12.52 -14.63
CA PHE A 121 0.66 13.31 -14.16
C PHE A 121 0.83 13.74 -12.71
N SER A 122 0.24 14.88 -12.36
CA SER A 122 -0.16 15.23 -11.00
C SER A 122 -1.62 14.89 -10.82
N LEU A 123 -1.97 14.37 -9.65
CA LEU A 123 -3.32 13.96 -9.30
C LEU A 123 -3.85 14.91 -8.22
N GLU A 124 -5.06 15.39 -8.40
CA GLU A 124 -5.75 16.22 -7.44
C GLU A 124 -7.16 15.66 -7.24
N LEU A 125 -7.57 15.47 -5.99
CA LEU A 125 -8.94 15.04 -5.70
C LEU A 125 -9.90 16.17 -6.08
N LYS A 126 -11.02 15.82 -6.72
CA LYS A 126 -12.06 16.80 -7.05
C LYS A 126 -12.54 17.50 -5.77
N LYS A 127 -12.65 18.83 -5.82
CA LYS A 127 -13.10 19.64 -4.68
C LYS A 127 -14.45 19.14 -4.15
N ASN A 128 -14.61 19.20 -2.84
CA ASN A 128 -15.81 18.75 -2.12
C ASN A 128 -16.14 17.26 -2.22
N HIS A 129 -15.21 16.42 -2.71
CA HIS A 129 -15.40 14.98 -2.65
C HIS A 129 -14.82 14.43 -1.35
N VAL A 130 -15.64 13.68 -0.62
CA VAL A 130 -15.23 12.94 0.58
C VAL A 130 -15.19 11.47 0.22
N ALA A 131 -14.02 10.87 0.30
CA ALA A 131 -13.86 9.44 0.05
C ALA A 131 -14.31 8.63 1.26
N MET A 132 -15.49 8.03 1.19
CA MET A 132 -16.00 7.12 2.23
C MET A 132 -15.55 5.70 1.92
N PRO A 133 -14.85 5.03 2.86
CA PRO A 133 -14.49 3.63 2.68
C PRO A 133 -15.71 2.73 2.89
N VAL A 134 -16.02 1.88 1.91
CA VAL A 134 -17.11 0.91 1.97
C VAL A 134 -16.54 -0.50 1.81
N GLN A 135 -16.94 -1.39 2.71
CA GLN A 135 -16.58 -2.79 2.69
C GLN A 135 -17.58 -3.57 1.83
N HIS A 136 -17.08 -4.13 0.74
CA HIS A 136 -17.72 -5.22 0.01
C HIS A 136 -16.91 -6.51 0.24
N ILE A 137 -16.46 -7.19 -0.81
CA ILE A 137 -15.44 -8.25 -0.69
C ILE A 137 -14.10 -7.61 -0.32
N THR A 138 -13.78 -6.49 -0.97
CA THR A 138 -12.63 -5.63 -0.63
C THR A 138 -13.10 -4.25 -0.22
N LEU A 139 -12.28 -3.55 0.57
CA LEU A 139 -12.49 -2.16 0.91
C LEU A 139 -12.22 -1.29 -0.31
N ARG A 140 -13.14 -0.39 -0.62
CA ARG A 140 -13.01 0.56 -1.71
C ARG A 140 -13.72 1.87 -1.40
N PRO A 141 -13.35 2.99 -2.04
CA PRO A 141 -14.09 4.24 -1.87
C PRO A 141 -15.48 4.13 -2.50
N GLU A 142 -16.50 4.57 -1.77
CA GLU A 142 -17.88 4.67 -2.27
C GLU A 142 -17.94 5.65 -3.45
N GLY A 143 -18.56 5.23 -4.56
CA GLY A 143 -18.63 6.04 -5.77
C GLY A 143 -17.30 6.27 -6.50
N GLY A 144 -16.21 5.66 -6.03
CA GLY A 144 -14.86 5.82 -6.59
C GLY A 144 -14.12 7.07 -6.09
N LEU A 145 -13.02 7.43 -6.77
CA LEU A 145 -12.21 8.61 -6.48
C LEU A 145 -12.14 9.48 -7.74
N PRO A 146 -13.00 10.49 -7.89
CA PRO A 146 -12.93 11.43 -9.01
C PRO A 146 -11.68 12.30 -8.88
N MET A 147 -10.72 12.11 -9.78
CA MET A 147 -9.44 12.80 -9.79
C MET A 147 -9.32 13.73 -11.00
N ILE A 148 -8.69 14.87 -10.79
CA ILE A 148 -8.26 15.78 -11.85
C ILE A 148 -6.83 15.42 -12.19
N LEU A 149 -6.59 15.01 -13.43
CA LEU A 149 -5.26 14.70 -13.94
C LEU A 149 -4.70 15.92 -14.67
N ARG A 150 -3.51 16.38 -14.25
CA ARG A 150 -2.76 17.40 -14.96
C ARG A 150 -1.47 16.80 -15.48
N ARG A 151 -1.22 16.90 -16.77
CA ARG A 151 0.03 16.42 -17.37
C ARG A 151 1.21 17.24 -16.83
N ARG A 152 2.25 16.58 -16.36
CA ARG A 152 3.51 17.25 -16.00
C ARG A 152 4.23 17.65 -17.27
N GLY A 153 4.67 18.92 -17.38
CA GLY A 153 5.54 19.34 -18.47
C GLY A 153 6.84 18.51 -18.50
N ASN A 154 7.37 18.27 -19.67
CA ASN A 154 8.56 17.44 -19.90
C ASN A 154 9.77 18.04 -19.16
N ARG A 155 10.03 17.63 -17.91
CA ARG A 155 11.28 17.95 -17.19
C ARG A 155 12.41 16.95 -17.47
N PHE A 156 12.18 16.02 -18.38
CA PHE A 156 13.20 15.06 -18.86
C PHE A 156 13.51 15.32 -20.32
N THR A 157 14.07 16.49 -20.63
CA THR A 157 14.96 16.59 -21.78
C THR A 157 16.24 15.92 -21.36
N ALA A 158 16.59 14.81 -22.03
CA ALA A 158 17.90 14.19 -21.88
C ALA A 158 19.00 15.24 -22.10
N PRO A 159 20.03 15.34 -21.25
CA PRO A 159 21.18 16.16 -21.56
C PRO A 159 21.93 15.50 -22.73
N GLY A 160 22.06 16.21 -23.84
CA GLY A 160 22.99 15.88 -24.91
C GLY A 160 22.40 15.38 -26.21
N ALA A 161 21.73 16.27 -26.96
CA ALA A 161 21.84 16.27 -28.40
C ALA A 161 22.79 17.44 -28.75
N ALA A 162 24.07 17.13 -28.83
CA ALA A 162 25.09 18.06 -29.27
C ALA A 162 24.76 18.56 -30.67
N ALA A 163 24.88 19.86 -30.83
CA ALA A 163 24.77 20.58 -32.09
C ALA A 163 25.60 19.91 -33.20
N GLY A 164 24.93 19.49 -34.27
CA GLY A 164 25.57 19.03 -35.49
C GLY A 164 26.36 20.18 -36.11
N VAL A 165 27.61 19.95 -36.27
CA VAL A 165 28.55 20.77 -37.03
C VAL A 165 28.11 20.81 -38.50
N HIS A 166 27.81 21.98 -39.02
CA HIS A 166 27.72 22.22 -40.45
C HIS A 166 29.12 22.12 -41.05
N PRO A 167 29.36 21.34 -42.09
CA PRO A 167 30.53 21.54 -42.93
C PRO A 167 30.22 22.61 -43.97
N SER A 168 30.94 23.69 -43.88
CA SER A 168 31.14 24.62 -45.01
C SER A 168 32.05 23.95 -46.02
N GLY A 169 31.72 24.04 -47.30
CA GLY A 169 32.52 23.65 -48.44
C GLY A 169 31.67 23.67 -49.70
#